data_9f1eaa70c42fe9629b46b44c273e2d7b
#
_entry.id   9f1eaa70c42fe9629b46b44c273e2d7b
#
_cell.length_a   1.000
_cell.length_b   1.000
_cell.length_c   1.000
_cell.angle_alpha   90.00
_cell.angle_beta   90.00
_cell.angle_gamma   90.00
#
_symmetry.space_group_name_H-M   'P 1'
#
loop_
_entity.id
_entity.type
_entity.pdbx_description
1 polymer ?
#
loop_
_entity_poly.entity_id
_entity_poly.type
_entity_poly.pdbx_seq_one_letter_code
_entity_poly.pdbx_strand_id
1 'polypeptide(L)'
;SFGINEVITTSDNLKQYVNSVFRNLITEVIPVGIPDFFTKNEKPKIPTVSICARDQREILKIVKIFFQKYPQYQFVSFRDMSGMSREEFAKELSKSFLSVWVDELSSFGTFPLESMKCNTPVIGKIPRMIPEWMGKLDENGNLILNGNGVWTANLNSIPDIVATMVGLYLEDALPENIFEEMKKYEDKYTIEDTKEKIEEVYSRIFTRRMVELDA
;
A
#
# COMPACT_ATOMS: atom_id res chain seq x y z
N SER A 1 -24.03 10.19 23.30
CA SER A 1 -22.81 10.63 22.59
C SER A 1 -21.62 10.28 23.44
N PHE A 2 -20.57 9.73 22.86
CA PHE A 2 -19.36 9.36 23.59
C PHE A 2 -18.41 10.56 23.85
N GLY A 3 -18.85 11.80 23.56
CA GLY A 3 -18.03 13.00 23.75
C GLY A 3 -16.80 13.09 22.84
N ILE A 4 -16.73 12.30 21.75
CA ILE A 4 -15.64 12.36 20.78
C ILE A 4 -15.91 13.54 19.85
N ASN A 5 -15.04 14.55 19.87
CA ASN A 5 -15.12 15.73 19.05
C ASN A 5 -14.01 15.81 17.98
N GLU A 6 -12.97 15.02 18.15
CA GLU A 6 -11.78 15.03 17.29
C GLU A 6 -11.38 13.62 16.88
N VAL A 7 -10.95 13.45 15.62
CA VAL A 7 -10.51 12.17 15.03
C VAL A 7 -9.25 12.41 14.21
N ILE A 8 -8.30 11.49 14.33
CA ILE A 8 -7.11 11.44 13.49
C ILE A 8 -7.31 10.36 12.42
N THR A 9 -7.05 10.72 11.17
CA THR A 9 -7.10 9.82 10.01
C THR A 9 -5.73 9.72 9.36
N THR A 10 -5.53 8.70 8.52
CA THR A 10 -4.24 8.46 7.86
C THR A 10 -4.13 9.07 6.47
N SER A 11 -5.24 9.62 5.93
CA SER A 11 -5.28 10.20 4.59
C SER A 11 -6.39 11.23 4.45
N ASP A 12 -6.27 12.14 3.47
CA ASP A 12 -7.32 13.10 3.17
C ASP A 12 -8.59 12.43 2.62
N ASN A 13 -8.48 11.35 1.86
CA ASN A 13 -9.64 10.58 1.41
C ASN A 13 -10.43 10.00 2.59
N LEU A 14 -9.73 9.45 3.60
CA LEU A 14 -10.38 8.96 4.81
C LEU A 14 -11.00 10.11 5.63
N LYS A 15 -10.32 11.25 5.72
CA LYS A 15 -10.86 12.48 6.33
C LYS A 15 -12.17 12.93 5.66
N GLN A 16 -12.19 12.98 4.33
CA GLN A 16 -13.39 13.35 3.58
C GLN A 16 -14.54 12.37 3.85
N TYR A 17 -14.24 11.06 3.87
CA TYR A 17 -15.24 10.04 4.21
C TYR A 17 -15.79 10.24 5.63
N VAL A 18 -14.92 10.39 6.64
CA VAL A 18 -15.32 10.64 8.03
C VAL A 18 -16.20 11.88 8.13
N ASN A 19 -15.81 12.98 7.51
CA ASN A 19 -16.55 14.23 7.53
C ASN A 19 -17.90 14.16 6.81
N SER A 20 -18.02 13.28 5.80
CA SER A 20 -19.30 13.05 5.13
C SER A 20 -20.32 12.32 6.01
N VAL A 21 -19.84 11.46 6.90
CA VAL A 21 -20.67 10.67 7.83
C VAL A 21 -20.92 11.42 9.14
N PHE A 22 -19.89 12.09 9.67
CA PHE A 22 -19.90 12.75 10.98
C PHE A 22 -19.60 14.24 10.84
N ARG A 23 -20.65 15.05 10.65
CA ARG A 23 -20.53 16.48 10.29
C ARG A 23 -19.91 17.37 11.35
N ASN A 24 -19.89 16.94 12.61
CA ASN A 24 -19.44 17.76 13.75
C ASN A 24 -18.06 17.33 14.28
N LEU A 25 -17.33 16.47 13.59
CA LEU A 25 -15.99 16.05 14.00
C LEU A 25 -14.91 16.96 13.41
N ILE A 26 -13.96 17.35 14.25
CA ILE A 26 -12.70 17.94 13.80
C ILE A 26 -11.80 16.76 13.37
N THR A 27 -11.42 16.75 12.10
CA THR A 27 -10.64 15.64 11.55
C THR A 27 -9.26 16.14 11.12
N GLU A 28 -8.23 15.59 11.73
CA GLU A 28 -6.83 15.84 11.40
C GLU A 28 -6.25 14.65 10.61
N VAL A 29 -5.23 14.91 9.80
CA VAL A 29 -4.56 13.85 9.02
C VAL A 29 -3.13 13.68 9.49
N ILE A 30 -2.79 12.47 9.90
CA ILE A 30 -1.42 12.06 10.18
C ILE A 30 -1.12 10.84 9.30
N PRO A 31 -0.35 10.99 8.20
CA PRO A 31 -0.02 9.88 7.32
C PRO A 31 0.87 8.86 8.04
N VAL A 32 0.79 7.61 7.62
CA VAL A 32 1.62 6.54 8.17
C VAL A 32 2.99 6.57 7.50
N GLY A 33 4.04 6.74 8.29
CA GLY A 33 5.43 6.69 7.81
C GLY A 33 5.91 5.26 7.58
N ILE A 34 6.70 5.09 6.54
CA ILE A 34 7.36 3.82 6.21
C ILE A 34 8.79 3.85 6.74
N PRO A 35 9.19 2.89 7.60
CA PRO A 35 10.53 2.84 8.18
C PRO A 35 11.64 2.74 7.13
N ASP A 36 12.83 3.30 7.43
CA ASP A 36 13.95 3.38 6.50
C ASP A 36 14.66 2.04 6.22
N PHE A 37 14.43 1.03 7.06
CA PHE A 37 14.92 -0.32 6.76
C PHE A 37 14.18 -0.99 5.58
N PHE A 38 13.05 -0.45 5.10
CA PHE A 38 12.50 -0.78 3.80
C PHE A 38 13.33 -0.04 2.74
N THR A 39 14.25 -0.75 2.12
CA THR A 39 15.17 -0.17 1.15
C THR A 39 15.46 -1.15 0.02
N LYS A 40 15.85 -0.62 -1.12
CA LYS A 40 16.27 -1.40 -2.28
C LYS A 40 17.46 -2.28 -1.92
N ASN A 41 17.42 -3.54 -2.34
CA ASN A 41 18.57 -4.43 -2.26
C ASN A 41 19.53 -4.14 -3.43
N GLU A 42 20.83 -4.16 -3.16
CA GLU A 42 21.87 -4.07 -4.21
C GLU A 42 21.98 -5.38 -5.04
N LYS A 43 21.56 -6.51 -4.47
CA LYS A 43 21.58 -7.80 -5.16
C LYS A 43 20.41 -7.90 -6.15
N PRO A 44 20.57 -8.64 -7.26
CA PRO A 44 19.50 -8.94 -8.19
C PRO A 44 18.29 -9.56 -7.47
N LYS A 45 17.12 -9.20 -7.93
CA LYS A 45 15.86 -9.80 -7.47
C LYS A 45 15.82 -11.29 -7.82
N ILE A 46 15.16 -12.08 -7.02
CA ILE A 46 14.97 -13.52 -7.23
C ILE A 46 13.53 -13.79 -7.67
N PRO A 47 13.23 -14.92 -8.34
CA PRO A 47 11.89 -15.26 -8.83
C PRO A 47 10.95 -15.63 -7.67
N THR A 48 10.78 -14.70 -6.74
CA THR A 48 9.88 -14.78 -5.60
C THR A 48 8.83 -13.68 -5.69
N VAL A 49 7.59 -14.04 -5.43
CA VAL A 49 6.44 -13.15 -5.29
C VAL A 49 6.10 -13.06 -3.81
N SER A 50 6.34 -11.91 -3.20
CA SER A 50 5.86 -11.62 -1.84
C SER A 50 4.36 -11.34 -1.88
N ILE A 51 3.55 -12.06 -1.11
CA ILE A 51 2.11 -11.90 -1.12
C ILE A 51 1.59 -11.55 0.27
N CYS A 52 0.77 -10.51 0.35
CA CYS A 52 0.10 -10.07 1.56
C CYS A 52 -1.40 -9.91 1.29
N ALA A 53 -2.21 -10.61 2.06
CA ALA A 53 -3.66 -10.49 2.01
C ALA A 53 -4.22 -10.51 3.43
N ARG A 54 -5.37 -9.86 3.63
CA ARG A 54 -6.10 -9.91 4.89
C ARG A 54 -6.69 -11.29 5.14
N ASP A 55 -7.14 -11.98 4.09
CA ASP A 55 -7.66 -13.35 4.14
C ASP A 55 -6.69 -14.31 3.46
N GLN A 56 -6.10 -15.22 4.24
CA GLN A 56 -5.18 -16.23 3.72
C GLN A 56 -5.81 -17.15 2.66
N ARG A 57 -7.13 -17.31 2.65
CA ARG A 57 -7.82 -18.07 1.60
C ARG A 57 -7.64 -17.43 0.22
N GLU A 58 -7.53 -16.11 0.15
CA GLU A 58 -7.25 -15.40 -1.09
C GLU A 58 -5.84 -15.69 -1.60
N ILE A 59 -4.83 -15.76 -0.70
CA ILE A 59 -3.46 -16.18 -1.04
C ILE A 59 -3.47 -17.58 -1.65
N LEU A 60 -4.05 -18.54 -0.94
CA LEU A 60 -4.12 -19.93 -1.40
C LEU A 60 -4.83 -20.06 -2.76
N LYS A 61 -5.91 -19.30 -2.96
CA LYS A 61 -6.64 -19.25 -4.23
C LYS A 61 -5.78 -18.74 -5.37
N ILE A 62 -5.08 -17.62 -5.18
CA ILE A 62 -4.19 -17.00 -6.18
C ILE A 62 -3.09 -17.99 -6.56
N VAL A 63 -2.38 -18.54 -5.58
CA VAL A 63 -1.26 -19.46 -5.79
C VAL A 63 -1.72 -20.74 -6.51
N LYS A 64 -2.85 -21.32 -6.07
CA LYS A 64 -3.40 -22.52 -6.70
C LYS A 64 -3.79 -22.29 -8.16
N ILE A 65 -4.49 -21.21 -8.45
CA ILE A 65 -4.88 -20.87 -9.83
C ILE A 65 -3.64 -20.60 -10.68
N PHE A 66 -2.64 -19.89 -10.17
CA PHE A 66 -1.40 -19.62 -10.88
C PHE A 66 -0.72 -20.91 -11.33
N PHE A 67 -0.42 -21.84 -10.43
CA PHE A 67 0.26 -23.08 -10.80
C PHE A 67 -0.59 -24.04 -11.64
N GLN A 68 -1.93 -23.99 -11.52
CA GLN A 68 -2.82 -24.76 -12.39
C GLN A 68 -2.82 -24.24 -13.84
N LYS A 69 -2.79 -22.91 -14.03
CA LYS A 69 -2.81 -22.28 -15.34
C LYS A 69 -1.43 -22.19 -16.01
N TYR A 70 -0.38 -22.06 -15.19
CA TYR A 70 1.00 -21.77 -15.64
C TYR A 70 2.01 -22.76 -15.07
N PRO A 71 1.89 -24.07 -15.35
CA PRO A 71 2.78 -25.10 -14.81
C PRO A 71 4.25 -24.91 -15.22
N GLN A 72 4.53 -24.18 -16.33
CA GLN A 72 5.89 -23.82 -16.73
C GLN A 72 6.63 -22.91 -15.75
N TYR A 73 5.92 -22.23 -14.85
CA TYR A 73 6.48 -21.32 -13.84
C TYR A 73 6.62 -21.94 -12.45
N GLN A 74 6.80 -23.27 -12.36
CA GLN A 74 6.98 -23.97 -11.07
C GLN A 74 8.22 -23.51 -10.27
N PHE A 75 9.17 -22.83 -10.91
CA PHE A 75 10.35 -22.25 -10.25
C PHE A 75 10.03 -20.96 -9.48
N VAL A 76 8.88 -20.35 -9.70
CA VAL A 76 8.44 -19.15 -8.97
C VAL A 76 8.01 -19.54 -7.57
N SER A 77 8.55 -18.85 -6.56
CA SER A 77 8.15 -19.02 -5.17
C SER A 77 7.15 -17.96 -4.75
N PHE A 78 6.07 -18.34 -4.09
CA PHE A 78 5.18 -17.41 -3.41
C PHE A 78 5.52 -17.38 -1.92
N ARG A 79 5.77 -16.19 -1.40
CA ARG A 79 6.10 -15.97 0.01
C ARG A 79 4.95 -15.24 0.70
N ASP A 80 4.21 -15.98 1.53
CA ASP A 80 3.22 -15.37 2.44
C ASP A 80 3.96 -14.50 3.47
N MET A 81 3.59 -13.23 3.53
CA MET A 81 4.21 -12.23 4.38
C MET A 81 3.60 -12.17 5.79
N SER A 82 2.60 -13.01 6.08
CA SER A 82 1.90 -13.03 7.36
C SER A 82 2.82 -13.51 8.50
N GLY A 83 2.74 -12.84 9.64
CA GLY A 83 3.44 -13.25 10.87
C GLY A 83 4.95 -13.02 10.91
N MET A 84 5.51 -12.36 9.90
CA MET A 84 6.93 -11.97 9.90
C MET A 84 7.18 -10.77 10.81
N SER A 85 8.39 -10.68 11.38
CA SER A 85 8.88 -9.43 11.97
C SER A 85 9.01 -8.36 10.87
N ARG A 86 9.04 -7.08 11.25
CA ARG A 86 9.12 -5.98 10.26
C ARG A 86 10.42 -6.04 9.45
N GLU A 87 11.52 -6.44 10.06
CA GLU A 87 12.83 -6.58 9.44
C GLU A 87 12.88 -7.76 8.47
N GLU A 88 12.32 -8.92 8.85
CA GLU A 88 12.17 -10.07 7.94
C GLU A 88 11.30 -9.72 6.74
N PHE A 89 10.22 -9.00 6.99
CA PHE A 89 9.31 -8.51 5.96
C PHE A 89 10.03 -7.62 4.94
N ALA A 90 10.79 -6.62 5.39
CA ALA A 90 11.59 -5.76 4.53
C ALA A 90 12.63 -6.54 3.72
N LYS A 91 13.31 -7.52 4.36
CA LYS A 91 14.29 -8.39 3.72
C LYS A 91 13.67 -9.26 2.63
N GLU A 92 12.48 -9.79 2.83
CA GLU A 92 11.79 -10.59 1.81
C GLU A 92 11.30 -9.72 0.66
N LEU A 93 10.70 -8.55 0.93
CA LEU A 93 10.30 -7.59 -0.11
C LEU A 93 11.49 -7.16 -0.97
N SER A 94 12.61 -6.79 -0.34
CA SER A 94 13.79 -6.30 -1.06
C SER A 94 14.41 -7.33 -2.01
N LYS A 95 14.20 -8.63 -1.78
CA LYS A 95 14.68 -9.72 -2.64
C LYS A 95 13.69 -10.09 -3.75
N SER A 96 12.39 -9.94 -3.48
CA SER A 96 11.34 -10.38 -4.39
C SER A 96 11.31 -9.52 -5.66
N PHE A 97 11.12 -10.15 -6.83
CA PHE A 97 10.98 -9.39 -8.07
C PHE A 97 9.60 -8.74 -8.20
N LEU A 98 8.62 -9.24 -7.45
CA LEU A 98 7.23 -8.81 -7.50
C LEU A 98 6.56 -8.95 -6.14
N SER A 99 5.59 -8.12 -5.86
CA SER A 99 4.70 -8.25 -4.71
C SER A 99 3.23 -8.27 -5.11
N VAL A 100 2.40 -8.94 -4.31
CA VAL A 100 0.95 -9.01 -4.50
C VAL A 100 0.25 -8.55 -3.23
N TRP A 101 -0.64 -7.58 -3.36
CA TRP A 101 -1.43 -7.04 -2.26
C TRP A 101 -2.93 -7.24 -2.47
N VAL A 102 -3.58 -7.88 -1.48
CA VAL A 102 -5.01 -8.12 -1.48
C VAL A 102 -5.61 -7.71 -0.13
N ASP A 103 -6.06 -6.47 -0.04
CA ASP A 103 -6.79 -5.96 1.12
C ASP A 103 -7.88 -4.98 0.69
N GLU A 104 -9.08 -5.50 0.49
CA GLU A 104 -10.24 -4.73 0.03
C GLU A 104 -10.73 -3.71 1.06
N LEU A 105 -10.41 -3.90 2.34
CA LEU A 105 -10.87 -3.07 3.45
C LEU A 105 -9.85 -2.03 3.92
N SER A 106 -8.63 -2.07 3.41
CA SER A 106 -7.61 -1.09 3.76
C SER A 106 -7.96 0.29 3.22
N SER A 107 -7.83 1.30 4.07
CA SER A 107 -8.02 2.71 3.69
C SER A 107 -6.71 3.40 3.29
N PHE A 108 -5.56 2.83 3.65
CA PHE A 108 -4.25 3.41 3.37
C PHE A 108 -3.31 2.41 2.68
N GLY A 109 -3.14 1.20 3.22
CA GLY A 109 -2.31 0.15 2.64
C GLY A 109 -0.81 0.46 2.70
N THR A 110 -0.14 0.09 3.80
CA THR A 110 1.31 0.31 3.95
C THR A 110 2.14 -0.65 3.09
N PHE A 111 1.67 -1.89 2.91
CA PHE A 111 2.39 -2.92 2.15
C PHE A 111 2.83 -2.48 0.73
N PRO A 112 1.96 -1.86 -0.09
CA PRO A 112 2.40 -1.34 -1.38
C PRO A 112 3.49 -0.28 -1.28
N LEU A 113 3.41 0.65 -0.33
CA LEU A 113 4.41 1.69 -0.12
C LEU A 113 5.76 1.09 0.33
N GLU A 114 5.72 0.10 1.24
CA GLU A 114 6.88 -0.68 1.67
C GLU A 114 7.54 -1.41 0.49
N SER A 115 6.72 -1.99 -0.40
CA SER A 115 7.20 -2.64 -1.63
C SER A 115 7.87 -1.65 -2.58
N MET A 116 7.26 -0.47 -2.78
CA MET A 116 7.82 0.60 -3.61
C MET A 116 9.17 1.06 -3.06
N LYS A 117 9.29 1.29 -1.75
CA LYS A 117 10.54 1.66 -1.08
C LYS A 117 11.63 0.57 -1.22
N CYS A 118 11.23 -0.69 -1.33
CA CYS A 118 12.11 -1.82 -1.66
C CYS A 118 12.40 -1.97 -3.16
N ASN A 119 11.91 -1.07 -4.01
CA ASN A 119 11.97 -1.17 -5.48
C ASN A 119 11.40 -2.49 -6.00
N THR A 120 10.26 -2.92 -5.43
CA THR A 120 9.55 -4.16 -5.78
C THR A 120 8.18 -3.78 -6.36
N PRO A 121 7.93 -4.02 -7.64
CA PRO A 121 6.64 -3.72 -8.26
C PRO A 121 5.48 -4.42 -7.57
N VAL A 122 4.31 -3.76 -7.55
CA VAL A 122 3.12 -4.26 -6.87
C VAL A 122 2.03 -4.60 -7.87
N ILE A 123 1.42 -5.77 -7.70
CA ILE A 123 0.10 -6.10 -8.27
C ILE A 123 -0.90 -6.07 -7.11
N GLY A 124 -2.03 -5.40 -7.27
CA GLY A 124 -3.01 -5.34 -6.20
C GLY A 124 -4.46 -5.33 -6.65
N LYS A 125 -5.32 -5.81 -5.75
CA LYS A 125 -6.75 -5.58 -5.86
C LYS A 125 -7.06 -4.14 -5.43
N ILE A 126 -7.84 -3.42 -6.24
CA ILE A 126 -8.31 -2.07 -5.88
C ILE A 126 -9.18 -2.18 -4.62
N PRO A 127 -8.84 -1.47 -3.52
CA PRO A 127 -9.62 -1.50 -2.29
C PRO A 127 -10.91 -0.66 -2.45
N ARG A 128 -11.84 -0.80 -1.50
CA ARG A 128 -13.09 -0.01 -1.49
C ARG A 128 -12.84 1.49 -1.31
N MET A 129 -11.83 1.84 -0.54
CA MET A 129 -11.38 3.22 -0.39
C MET A 129 -10.03 3.35 -1.11
N ILE A 130 -9.97 4.18 -2.15
CA ILE A 130 -8.77 4.36 -2.94
C ILE A 130 -7.77 5.21 -2.17
N PRO A 131 -6.57 4.70 -1.84
CA PRO A 131 -5.53 5.51 -1.24
C PRO A 131 -5.01 6.56 -2.24
N GLU A 132 -4.60 7.73 -1.75
CA GLU A 132 -4.11 8.83 -2.59
C GLU A 132 -2.87 8.45 -3.41
N TRP A 133 -2.02 7.58 -2.86
CA TRP A 133 -0.85 7.07 -3.55
C TRP A 133 -1.21 6.09 -4.69
N MET A 134 -2.39 5.46 -4.67
CA MET A 134 -2.87 4.55 -5.72
C MET A 134 -3.57 5.29 -6.86
N GLY A 135 -4.32 6.33 -6.54
CA GLY A 135 -5.08 7.08 -7.54
C GLY A 135 -6.02 8.12 -6.94
N LYS A 136 -6.77 8.75 -7.81
CA LYS A 136 -7.79 9.76 -7.45
C LYS A 136 -9.02 9.64 -8.33
N LEU A 137 -10.12 10.19 -7.88
CA LEU A 137 -11.28 10.39 -8.74
C LEU A 137 -11.13 11.70 -9.52
N ASP A 138 -11.52 11.69 -10.79
CA ASP A 138 -11.65 12.92 -11.60
C ASP A 138 -12.95 13.68 -11.27
N GLU A 139 -13.16 14.81 -11.93
CA GLU A 139 -14.35 15.67 -11.76
C GLU A 139 -15.67 14.94 -12.12
N ASN A 140 -15.59 13.87 -12.91
CA ASN A 140 -16.74 13.07 -13.33
C ASN A 140 -16.94 11.82 -12.44
N GLY A 141 -16.07 11.61 -11.43
CA GLY A 141 -16.10 10.46 -10.54
C GLY A 141 -15.41 9.21 -11.12
N ASN A 142 -14.67 9.32 -12.23
CA ASN A 142 -13.91 8.20 -12.77
C ASN A 142 -12.60 8.03 -12.01
N LEU A 143 -12.23 6.78 -11.72
CA LEU A 143 -10.97 6.46 -11.08
C LEU A 143 -9.81 6.60 -12.06
N ILE A 144 -8.88 7.49 -11.75
CA ILE A 144 -7.58 7.63 -12.42
C ILE A 144 -6.54 7.00 -11.50
N LEU A 145 -5.96 5.87 -11.92
CA LEU A 145 -4.90 5.17 -11.19
C LEU A 145 -3.53 5.75 -11.50
N ASN A 146 -2.69 5.83 -10.49
CA ASN A 146 -1.27 6.12 -10.67
C ASN A 146 -0.57 4.90 -11.27
N GLY A 147 0.44 5.12 -12.11
CA GLY A 147 1.19 4.05 -12.79
C GLY A 147 2.21 3.31 -11.90
N ASN A 148 2.13 3.45 -10.59
CA ASN A 148 3.06 2.91 -9.60
C ASN A 148 2.82 1.43 -9.22
N GLY A 149 2.01 0.74 -9.99
CA GLY A 149 1.68 -0.68 -9.81
C GLY A 149 0.67 -1.14 -10.84
N VAL A 150 0.31 -2.42 -10.78
CA VAL A 150 -0.74 -3.00 -11.63
C VAL A 150 -1.97 -3.30 -10.78
N TRP A 151 -3.03 -2.52 -10.98
CA TRP A 151 -4.22 -2.54 -10.13
C TRP A 151 -5.41 -3.16 -10.86
N THR A 152 -6.12 -4.07 -10.21
CA THR A 152 -7.30 -4.73 -10.78
C THR A 152 -8.47 -4.75 -9.79
N ALA A 153 -9.69 -4.61 -10.32
CA ALA A 153 -10.92 -4.82 -9.54
C ALA A 153 -11.23 -6.32 -9.35
N ASN A 154 -10.65 -7.19 -10.18
CA ASN A 154 -10.97 -8.62 -10.21
C ASN A 154 -9.83 -9.46 -9.62
N LEU A 155 -10.05 -10.02 -8.44
CA LEU A 155 -9.10 -10.94 -7.78
C LEU A 155 -8.66 -12.10 -8.68
N ASN A 156 -9.58 -12.63 -9.50
CA ASN A 156 -9.30 -13.79 -10.36
C ASN A 156 -8.35 -13.47 -11.53
N SER A 157 -8.11 -12.20 -11.85
CA SER A 157 -7.13 -11.80 -12.87
C SER A 157 -5.70 -11.68 -12.33
N ILE A 158 -5.51 -11.66 -11.00
CA ILE A 158 -4.18 -11.53 -10.38
C ILE A 158 -3.22 -12.65 -10.84
N PRO A 159 -3.60 -13.94 -10.87
CA PRO A 159 -2.71 -14.99 -11.36
C PRO A 159 -2.21 -14.76 -12.80
N ASP A 160 -3.07 -14.25 -13.67
CA ASP A 160 -2.72 -13.98 -15.05
C ASP A 160 -1.77 -12.78 -15.19
N ILE A 161 -1.99 -11.73 -14.38
CA ILE A 161 -1.10 -10.58 -14.30
C ILE A 161 0.27 -10.98 -13.73
N VAL A 162 0.29 -11.82 -12.67
CA VAL A 162 1.56 -12.37 -12.13
C VAL A 162 2.31 -13.15 -13.21
N ALA A 163 1.62 -14.00 -13.98
CA ALA A 163 2.26 -14.78 -15.06
C ALA A 163 2.85 -13.87 -16.15
N THR A 164 2.16 -12.80 -16.52
CA THR A 164 2.68 -11.79 -17.44
C THR A 164 3.95 -11.13 -16.89
N MET A 165 3.95 -10.73 -15.62
CA MET A 165 5.11 -10.11 -14.96
C MET A 165 6.28 -11.09 -14.83
N VAL A 166 6.02 -12.39 -14.61
CA VAL A 166 7.07 -13.44 -14.63
C VAL A 166 7.71 -13.52 -16.02
N GLY A 167 6.91 -13.53 -17.08
CA GLY A 167 7.44 -13.52 -18.45
C GLY A 167 8.33 -12.31 -18.72
N LEU A 168 7.87 -11.12 -18.38
CA LEU A 168 8.64 -9.87 -18.53
C LEU A 168 9.92 -9.88 -17.67
N TYR A 169 9.86 -10.42 -16.46
CA TYR A 169 11.03 -10.56 -15.59
C TYR A 169 12.10 -11.48 -16.21
N LEU A 170 11.70 -12.60 -16.83
CA LEU A 170 12.63 -13.53 -17.48
C LEU A 170 13.30 -12.94 -18.73
N GLU A 171 12.62 -12.00 -19.38
CA GLU A 171 13.11 -11.30 -20.57
C GLU A 171 13.86 -10.01 -20.24
N ASP A 172 14.04 -9.69 -18.93
CA ASP A 172 14.59 -8.41 -18.43
C ASP A 172 13.84 -7.19 -19.01
N ALA A 173 12.53 -7.32 -19.17
CA ALA A 173 11.64 -6.37 -19.85
C ALA A 173 10.54 -5.82 -18.91
N LEU A 174 10.77 -5.81 -17.61
CA LEU A 174 9.82 -5.19 -16.68
C LEU A 174 9.62 -3.71 -17.04
N PRO A 175 8.37 -3.19 -17.03
CA PRO A 175 8.08 -1.84 -17.49
C PRO A 175 8.80 -0.75 -16.65
N GLU A 176 9.71 -0.01 -17.25
CA GLU A 176 10.50 1.05 -16.59
C GLU A 176 9.60 2.14 -16.00
N ASN A 177 8.50 2.48 -16.64
CA ASN A 177 7.55 3.49 -16.17
C ASN A 177 6.94 3.16 -14.79
N ILE A 178 6.80 1.87 -14.44
CA ILE A 178 6.33 1.47 -13.10
C ILE A 178 7.37 1.90 -12.06
N PHE A 179 8.66 1.66 -12.31
CA PHE A 179 9.72 2.03 -11.39
C PHE A 179 9.90 3.55 -11.28
N GLU A 180 9.73 4.29 -12.37
CA GLU A 180 9.74 5.76 -12.36
C GLU A 180 8.60 6.34 -11.51
N GLU A 181 7.40 5.78 -11.64
CA GLU A 181 6.26 6.19 -10.84
C GLU A 181 6.43 5.80 -9.34
N MET A 182 7.01 4.62 -9.06
CA MET A 182 7.28 4.18 -7.68
C MET A 182 8.24 5.14 -6.96
N LYS A 183 9.28 5.63 -7.64
CA LYS A 183 10.25 6.58 -7.06
C LYS A 183 9.61 7.85 -6.50
N LYS A 184 8.47 8.29 -7.03
CA LYS A 184 7.75 9.47 -6.53
C LYS A 184 7.22 9.29 -5.10
N TYR A 185 7.24 8.07 -4.58
CA TYR A 185 6.74 7.70 -3.26
C TYR A 185 7.83 7.24 -2.29
N GLU A 186 9.09 7.09 -2.73
CA GLU A 186 10.22 6.66 -1.89
C GLU A 186 10.40 7.57 -0.68
N ASP A 187 10.33 8.90 -0.90
CA ASP A 187 10.57 9.92 0.12
C ASP A 187 9.30 10.63 0.61
N LYS A 188 8.12 10.18 0.17
CA LYS A 188 6.87 10.89 0.45
C LYS A 188 6.22 10.49 1.79
N TYR A 189 6.50 9.30 2.28
CA TYR A 189 5.90 8.77 3.50
C TYR A 189 7.01 8.34 4.46
N THR A 190 7.76 9.32 4.98
CA THR A 190 8.86 9.06 5.91
C THR A 190 8.36 9.02 7.37
N ILE A 191 9.13 8.40 8.25
CA ILE A 191 8.87 8.43 9.69
C ILE A 191 9.05 9.86 10.24
N GLU A 192 9.99 10.61 9.68
CA GLU A 192 10.26 11.99 10.06
C GLU A 192 9.06 12.89 9.77
N ASP A 193 8.52 12.85 8.55
CA ASP A 193 7.30 13.60 8.18
C ASP A 193 6.11 13.25 9.09
N THR A 194 5.99 11.97 9.44
CA THR A 194 4.95 11.52 10.37
C THR A 194 5.13 12.11 11.76
N LYS A 195 6.37 12.14 12.30
CA LYS A 195 6.68 12.75 13.61
C LYS A 195 6.38 14.25 13.62
N GLU A 196 6.85 14.98 12.61
CA GLU A 196 6.59 16.41 12.46
C GLU A 196 5.08 16.68 12.43
N LYS A 197 4.34 15.85 11.68
CA LYS A 197 2.88 15.99 11.59
C LYS A 197 2.18 15.66 12.89
N ILE A 198 2.66 14.69 13.65
CA ILE A 198 2.18 14.38 15.00
C ILE A 198 2.34 15.61 15.89
N GLU A 199 3.53 16.20 15.94
CA GLU A 199 3.83 17.37 16.78
C GLU A 199 2.96 18.57 16.41
N GLU A 200 2.80 18.84 15.12
CA GLU A 200 1.93 19.91 14.61
C GLU A 200 0.46 19.70 15.03
N VAL A 201 -0.08 18.50 14.80
CA VAL A 201 -1.49 18.19 15.10
C VAL A 201 -1.76 18.23 16.59
N TYR A 202 -0.91 17.62 17.40
CA TYR A 202 -1.08 17.63 18.85
C TYR A 202 -0.94 19.03 19.43
N SER A 203 0.00 19.86 18.95
CA SER A 203 0.11 21.25 19.38
C SER A 203 -1.17 22.04 19.10
N ARG A 204 -1.80 21.85 17.93
CA ARG A 204 -3.10 22.48 17.64
C ARG A 204 -4.23 21.99 18.53
N ILE A 205 -4.27 20.68 18.82
CA ILE A 205 -5.27 20.10 19.75
C ILE A 205 -5.10 20.70 21.14
N PHE A 206 -3.90 20.76 21.68
CA PHE A 206 -3.62 21.34 22.98
C PHE A 206 -4.00 22.82 23.04
N THR A 207 -3.64 23.62 22.03
CA THR A 207 -3.99 25.04 21.99
C THR A 207 -5.51 25.25 22.01
N ARG A 208 -6.26 24.48 21.21
CA ARG A 208 -7.74 24.55 21.23
C ARG A 208 -8.31 24.22 22.59
N ARG A 209 -7.82 23.15 23.24
CA ARG A 209 -8.29 22.73 24.56
C ARG A 209 -8.01 23.74 25.66
N MET A 210 -6.85 24.41 25.61
CA MET A 210 -6.55 25.47 26.57
C MET A 210 -7.51 26.65 26.43
N VAL A 211 -7.80 27.09 25.20
CA VAL A 211 -8.77 28.17 24.95
C VAL A 211 -10.19 27.79 25.42
N GLU A 212 -10.61 26.54 25.29
CA GLU A 212 -11.90 26.06 25.77
C GLU A 212 -11.99 26.01 27.31
N LEU A 213 -10.88 25.85 28.02
CA LEU A 213 -10.84 25.82 29.51
C LEU A 213 -10.82 27.22 30.09
N ASP A 214 -10.34 28.22 29.32
CA ASP A 214 -10.25 29.62 29.75
C ASP A 214 -11.52 30.43 29.44
N ALA A 215 -12.51 29.84 28.74
CA ALA A 215 -13.77 30.46 28.30
C ALA A 215 -14.94 30.01 29.19
#